data_93224267dd45a12ad531d80ca660ce72
#
_entry.id   93224267dd45a12ad531d80ca660ce72
#
_cell.length_a   1.000
_cell.length_b   1.000
_cell.length_c   1.000
_cell.angle_alpha   90.00
_cell.angle_beta   90.00
_cell.angle_gamma   90.00
#
_symmetry.space_group_name_H-M   'P 1'
#
loop_
_entity.id
_entity.type
_entity.pdbx_description
1 polymer ?
#
loop_
_entity_poly.entity_id
_entity_poly.type
_entity_poly.pdbx_seq_one_letter_code
_entity_poly.pdbx_strand_id
1 'polypeptide(L)'
;MKRLLMIASCIIGLIWIGSCSSDKYNFDDLPRAVKSYFTISNAELNINEEIVFNNLSEDATSYIWDFGDGTTSTEQNPKKVYSSPGLYTIKLNAVGPGGTGNYSQDITVVDPNAVIETDNELYFIEYSAELIRKLSLIPGSELETVVSMAGKEGHGMTYDEVNEKIYYCDFESSNNGKIIRMNLDGSNMEVLLSGLGSPYGVALNHAEGKMYIADGNNVSRANLDGTGFEKQFINIAGGAMRAIGFSKKTNQIFFYEVNDEYMYVAKSDGTGVEQLIEGAYGYGMFVDDVNSKIYYDDRNNAGLMSANLDGTNPVKIASFSGNRGGSGMAIDYDENKIYWSETNLGNVKRANLDGTEVETVRSGLSNPRGMFIKH
;
A
#
# COMPACT_ATOMS: atom_id res chain seq x y z
N MET A 1 67.25 -4.51 -22.72
CA MET A 1 68.62 -4.96 -23.07
C MET A 1 68.82 -6.39 -22.61
N LYS A 2 69.45 -7.12 -23.50
CA LYS A 2 70.01 -8.50 -23.36
C LYS A 2 69.05 -9.67 -23.50
N ARG A 3 69.05 -10.16 -24.74
CA ARG A 3 68.85 -11.54 -25.21
C ARG A 3 69.88 -12.49 -24.57
N LEU A 4 69.48 -13.71 -24.35
CA LEU A 4 70.41 -14.82 -24.47
C LEU A 4 69.70 -16.06 -25.06
N LEU A 5 70.19 -16.44 -26.28
CA LEU A 5 70.02 -17.73 -26.93
C LEU A 5 70.95 -18.77 -26.27
N MET A 6 70.55 -20.03 -26.23
CA MET A 6 71.43 -21.17 -26.37
C MET A 6 70.55 -22.40 -26.75
N ILE A 7 70.60 -22.83 -27.96
CA ILE A 7 71.42 -23.78 -28.67
C ILE A 7 71.03 -25.23 -28.32
N ALA A 8 70.60 -25.92 -29.40
CA ALA A 8 70.19 -27.25 -29.53
C ALA A 8 71.38 -28.26 -29.31
N SER A 9 71.07 -29.44 -28.82
CA SER A 9 71.88 -30.63 -28.98
C SER A 9 71.00 -31.76 -29.44
N CYS A 10 71.15 -32.18 -30.69
CA CYS A 10 70.64 -33.41 -31.26
C CYS A 10 71.33 -34.64 -30.66
N ILE A 11 70.57 -35.56 -30.10
CA ILE A 11 70.97 -36.93 -29.90
C ILE A 11 70.00 -37.79 -30.68
N ILE A 12 70.53 -38.37 -31.77
CA ILE A 12 69.85 -39.41 -32.57
C ILE A 12 69.91 -40.71 -31.80
N GLY A 13 68.78 -41.12 -31.20
CA GLY A 13 68.54 -42.43 -30.64
C GLY A 13 67.60 -43.23 -31.55
N LEU A 14 68.08 -44.32 -32.15
CA LEU A 14 67.24 -45.25 -32.89
C LEU A 14 66.10 -45.74 -31.99
N ILE A 15 64.89 -45.38 -32.32
CA ILE A 15 63.70 -45.92 -31.68
C ILE A 15 63.16 -47.07 -32.52
N TRP A 16 63.10 -48.20 -31.87
CA TRP A 16 62.37 -49.38 -32.31
C TRP A 16 60.91 -48.97 -32.59
N ILE A 17 60.42 -49.25 -33.80
CA ILE A 17 59.03 -49.10 -34.16
C ILE A 17 58.29 -50.32 -33.61
N GLY A 18 57.88 -50.26 -32.36
CA GLY A 18 56.83 -51.15 -31.84
C GLY A 18 55.54 -50.74 -32.55
N SER A 19 54.89 -51.63 -33.23
CA SER A 19 53.57 -51.51 -33.80
C SER A 19 52.58 -51.06 -32.69
N CYS A 20 52.28 -49.82 -32.69
CA CYS A 20 51.17 -49.30 -31.88
C CYS A 20 49.89 -49.78 -32.55
N SER A 21 49.23 -50.78 -31.99
CA SER A 21 47.86 -51.10 -32.32
C SER A 21 47.03 -49.78 -32.11
N SER A 22 46.41 -49.25 -33.14
CA SER A 22 45.44 -48.16 -33.03
C SER A 22 44.23 -48.74 -32.31
N ASP A 23 44.28 -48.75 -30.98
CA ASP A 23 43.06 -48.87 -30.21
C ASP A 23 42.20 -47.64 -30.59
N LYS A 24 41.23 -47.92 -31.45
CA LYS A 24 40.22 -46.90 -31.76
C LYS A 24 39.44 -46.66 -30.48
N TYR A 25 39.82 -45.59 -29.77
CA TYR A 25 38.98 -45.08 -28.69
C TYR A 25 37.64 -44.69 -29.33
N ASN A 26 36.60 -45.47 -29.01
CA ASN A 26 35.26 -45.15 -29.41
C ASN A 26 34.73 -44.10 -28.40
N PHE A 27 34.68 -42.85 -28.80
CA PHE A 27 34.18 -41.77 -27.95
C PHE A 27 32.68 -41.94 -27.65
N ASP A 28 31.95 -42.78 -28.40
CA ASP A 28 30.54 -43.09 -28.14
C ASP A 28 30.33 -43.97 -26.90
N ASP A 29 31.41 -44.62 -26.37
CA ASP A 29 31.37 -45.43 -25.16
C ASP A 29 31.66 -44.60 -23.87
N LEU A 30 31.92 -43.30 -24.01
CA LEU A 30 32.11 -42.43 -22.84
C LEU A 30 30.77 -42.12 -22.16
N PRO A 31 30.72 -42.21 -20.82
CA PRO A 31 29.54 -41.82 -20.10
C PRO A 31 29.18 -40.36 -20.39
N ARG A 32 27.89 -40.09 -20.60
CA ARG A 32 27.39 -38.72 -20.80
C ARG A 32 27.60 -37.89 -19.55
N ALA A 33 27.92 -36.62 -19.74
CA ALA A 33 28.06 -35.68 -18.62
C ALA A 33 26.73 -35.51 -17.89
N VAL A 34 26.78 -35.55 -16.57
CA VAL A 34 25.62 -35.36 -15.71
C VAL A 34 25.13 -33.91 -15.83
N LYS A 35 23.86 -33.73 -16.12
CA LYS A 35 23.15 -32.43 -16.05
C LYS A 35 22.28 -32.45 -14.81
N SER A 36 22.47 -31.46 -13.93
CA SER A 36 21.67 -31.27 -12.72
C SER A 36 20.64 -30.20 -12.93
N TYR A 37 19.37 -30.47 -12.59
CA TYR A 37 18.27 -29.53 -12.65
C TYR A 37 17.10 -30.03 -11.82
N PHE A 38 16.31 -29.08 -11.26
CA PHE A 38 15.06 -29.41 -10.58
C PHE A 38 14.01 -28.30 -10.77
N THR A 39 12.75 -28.61 -10.47
CA THR A 39 11.64 -27.67 -10.36
C THR A 39 10.95 -27.83 -9.02
N ILE A 40 10.19 -26.80 -8.62
CA ILE A 40 9.41 -26.77 -7.40
C ILE A 40 7.93 -26.76 -7.80
N SER A 41 7.09 -27.54 -7.12
CA SER A 41 5.68 -27.72 -7.49
C SER A 41 4.76 -26.61 -7.00
N ASN A 42 5.17 -25.84 -6.00
CA ASN A 42 4.33 -24.84 -5.35
C ASN A 42 4.50 -23.48 -6.01
N ALA A 43 3.40 -22.78 -6.29
CA ALA A 43 3.43 -21.41 -6.80
C ALA A 43 3.81 -20.39 -5.70
N GLU A 44 3.35 -20.65 -4.47
CA GLU A 44 3.70 -19.90 -3.26
C GLU A 44 4.36 -20.86 -2.26
N LEU A 45 5.37 -20.38 -1.55
CA LEU A 45 6.14 -21.16 -0.60
C LEU A 45 5.93 -20.59 0.80
N ASN A 46 5.06 -21.24 1.57
CA ASN A 46 4.71 -20.82 2.92
C ASN A 46 5.44 -21.66 3.97
N ILE A 47 5.71 -21.08 5.15
CA ILE A 47 6.13 -21.87 6.32
C ILE A 47 5.10 -22.93 6.67
N ASN A 48 5.58 -24.05 7.24
CA ASN A 48 4.79 -25.18 7.70
C ASN A 48 4.01 -25.91 6.59
N GLU A 49 4.21 -25.56 5.33
CA GLU A 49 3.68 -26.28 4.18
C GLU A 49 4.74 -27.18 3.53
N GLU A 50 4.29 -28.30 2.96
CA GLU A 50 5.16 -29.23 2.28
C GLU A 50 5.53 -28.75 0.87
N ILE A 51 6.82 -28.58 0.61
CA ILE A 51 7.38 -28.20 -0.68
C ILE A 51 7.96 -29.46 -1.32
N VAL A 52 7.55 -29.78 -2.55
CA VAL A 52 8.04 -30.93 -3.31
C VAL A 52 9.04 -30.48 -4.35
N PHE A 53 10.24 -31.10 -4.33
CA PHE A 53 11.30 -30.85 -5.30
C PHE A 53 11.30 -31.98 -6.35
N ASN A 54 11.02 -31.60 -7.60
CA ASN A 54 11.01 -32.55 -8.72
C ASN A 54 12.37 -32.52 -9.40
N ASN A 55 13.12 -33.60 -9.26
CA ASN A 55 14.42 -33.75 -9.88
C ASN A 55 14.28 -34.05 -11.38
N LEU A 56 14.93 -33.27 -12.20
CA LEU A 56 14.95 -33.37 -13.66
C LEU A 56 16.39 -33.61 -14.19
N SER A 57 17.31 -34.07 -13.32
CA SER A 57 18.69 -34.33 -13.71
C SER A 57 18.79 -35.49 -14.70
N GLU A 58 19.68 -35.34 -15.68
CA GLU A 58 19.97 -36.36 -16.70
C GLU A 58 21.30 -37.08 -16.41
N ASP A 59 21.36 -38.35 -16.74
CA ASP A 59 22.56 -39.22 -16.64
C ASP A 59 23.13 -39.34 -15.21
N ALA A 60 22.31 -39.10 -14.17
CA ALA A 60 22.64 -39.20 -12.75
C ALA A 60 22.09 -40.49 -12.11
N THR A 61 22.80 -41.03 -11.14
CA THR A 61 22.44 -42.25 -10.38
C THR A 61 22.27 -41.98 -8.87
N SER A 62 22.79 -40.88 -8.38
CA SER A 62 22.63 -40.46 -6.98
C SER A 62 22.58 -38.95 -6.84
N TYR A 63 22.01 -38.49 -5.72
CA TYR A 63 21.67 -37.12 -5.49
C TYR A 63 22.02 -36.67 -4.06
N ILE A 64 22.46 -35.44 -3.91
CA ILE A 64 22.67 -34.79 -2.62
C ILE A 64 22.02 -33.40 -2.71
N TRP A 65 21.03 -33.19 -1.87
CA TRP A 65 20.33 -31.92 -1.73
C TRP A 65 20.82 -31.18 -0.49
N ASP A 66 21.00 -29.89 -0.60
CA ASP A 66 21.17 -28.93 0.50
C ASP A 66 20.02 -27.93 0.42
N PHE A 67 19.21 -27.84 1.47
CA PHE A 67 18.03 -26.98 1.50
C PHE A 67 18.29 -25.55 2.00
N GLY A 68 19.55 -25.21 2.25
CA GLY A 68 19.95 -23.87 2.69
C GLY A 68 19.63 -23.55 4.14
N ASP A 69 18.98 -24.45 4.89
CA ASP A 69 18.67 -24.34 6.32
C ASP A 69 19.56 -25.25 7.19
N GLY A 70 20.62 -25.82 6.61
CA GLY A 70 21.53 -26.77 7.25
C GLY A 70 21.07 -28.24 7.19
N THR A 71 19.92 -28.52 6.59
CA THR A 71 19.43 -29.89 6.36
C THR A 71 19.72 -30.36 4.94
N THR A 72 19.85 -31.67 4.76
CA THR A 72 20.18 -32.31 3.47
C THR A 72 19.27 -33.52 3.21
N SER A 73 19.20 -33.98 1.93
CA SER A 73 18.53 -35.21 1.53
C SER A 73 19.30 -35.93 0.44
N THR A 74 19.14 -37.27 0.34
CA THR A 74 19.67 -38.09 -0.77
C THR A 74 18.54 -38.70 -1.61
N GLU A 75 17.31 -38.35 -1.35
CA GLU A 75 16.16 -38.82 -2.12
C GLU A 75 16.16 -38.24 -3.54
N GLN A 76 15.63 -38.99 -4.50
CA GLN A 76 15.51 -38.49 -5.86
C GLN A 76 14.59 -37.24 -5.94
N ASN A 77 13.44 -37.30 -5.32
CA ASN A 77 12.44 -36.21 -5.29
C ASN A 77 12.08 -35.93 -3.83
N PRO A 78 12.88 -35.15 -3.11
CA PRO A 78 12.64 -34.91 -1.70
C PRO A 78 11.48 -33.94 -1.46
N LYS A 79 10.97 -33.99 -0.22
CA LYS A 79 10.02 -33.06 0.31
C LYS A 79 10.63 -32.30 1.48
N LYS A 80 10.25 -31.04 1.65
CA LYS A 80 10.79 -30.18 2.70
C LYS A 80 9.69 -29.29 3.27
N VAL A 81 9.74 -29.10 4.58
CA VAL A 81 8.94 -28.10 5.31
C VAL A 81 9.90 -27.13 5.97
N TYR A 82 9.70 -25.83 5.79
CA TYR A 82 10.42 -24.78 6.49
C TYR A 82 9.55 -24.26 7.62
N SER A 83 10.11 -24.10 8.81
CA SER A 83 9.43 -23.57 9.99
C SER A 83 9.64 -22.06 10.18
N SER A 84 10.53 -21.45 9.42
CA SER A 84 10.84 -20.04 9.49
C SER A 84 10.80 -19.41 8.10
N PRO A 85 10.28 -18.17 7.97
CA PRO A 85 10.37 -17.46 6.71
C PRO A 85 11.82 -17.05 6.42
N GLY A 86 12.14 -16.87 5.15
CA GLY A 86 13.47 -16.45 4.74
C GLY A 86 13.82 -16.77 3.29
N LEU A 87 14.99 -16.32 2.89
CA LEU A 87 15.62 -16.68 1.61
C LEU A 87 16.50 -17.91 1.81
N TYR A 88 16.23 -18.96 1.05
CA TYR A 88 16.99 -20.22 1.10
C TYR A 88 17.59 -20.52 -0.27
N THR A 89 18.87 -20.87 -0.31
CA THR A 89 19.55 -21.34 -1.53
C THR A 89 19.53 -22.85 -1.57
N ILE A 90 18.72 -23.41 -2.45
CA ILE A 90 18.62 -24.85 -2.66
C ILE A 90 19.73 -25.27 -3.61
N LYS A 91 20.48 -26.30 -3.23
CA LYS A 91 21.56 -26.89 -4.08
C LYS A 91 21.30 -28.36 -4.33
N LEU A 92 21.39 -28.75 -5.58
CA LEU A 92 21.37 -30.14 -6.00
C LEU A 92 22.72 -30.51 -6.60
N ASN A 93 23.34 -31.52 -6.02
CA ASN A 93 24.53 -32.20 -6.57
C ASN A 93 24.09 -33.57 -7.06
N ALA A 94 24.12 -33.79 -8.37
CA ALA A 94 23.76 -35.03 -9.02
C ALA A 94 25.02 -35.73 -9.52
N VAL A 95 25.19 -37.02 -9.21
CA VAL A 95 26.38 -37.80 -9.52
C VAL A 95 26.00 -38.99 -10.39
N GLY A 96 26.79 -39.25 -11.43
CA GLY A 96 26.63 -40.38 -12.34
C GLY A 96 27.96 -40.84 -12.94
N PRO A 97 27.95 -41.86 -13.81
CA PRO A 97 29.18 -42.39 -14.44
C PRO A 97 29.98 -41.34 -15.21
N GLY A 98 29.31 -40.30 -15.74
CA GLY A 98 29.92 -39.21 -16.50
C GLY A 98 30.39 -38.03 -15.66
N GLY A 99 30.37 -38.14 -14.31
CA GLY A 99 30.84 -37.10 -13.38
C GLY A 99 29.74 -36.54 -12.48
N THR A 100 29.88 -35.27 -12.14
CA THR A 100 28.99 -34.56 -11.21
C THR A 100 28.41 -33.32 -11.86
N GLY A 101 27.09 -33.13 -11.76
CA GLY A 101 26.37 -31.89 -12.10
C GLY A 101 25.95 -31.15 -10.84
N ASN A 102 25.96 -29.84 -10.88
CA ASN A 102 25.48 -28.96 -9.79
C ASN A 102 24.45 -28.00 -10.32
N TYR A 103 23.41 -27.77 -9.54
CA TYR A 103 22.39 -26.75 -9.81
C TYR A 103 21.98 -26.08 -8.51
N SER A 104 21.74 -24.77 -8.54
CA SER A 104 21.23 -24.02 -7.39
C SER A 104 20.15 -23.07 -7.79
N GLN A 105 19.18 -22.86 -6.89
CA GLN A 105 18.09 -21.93 -7.05
C GLN A 105 17.75 -21.31 -5.69
N ASP A 106 17.59 -20.00 -5.68
CA ASP A 106 17.09 -19.29 -4.51
C ASP A 106 15.56 -19.37 -4.47
N ILE A 107 15.03 -19.58 -3.26
CA ILE A 107 13.61 -19.58 -2.97
C ILE A 107 13.33 -18.64 -1.80
N THR A 108 12.20 -17.96 -1.82
CA THR A 108 11.70 -17.20 -0.67
C THR A 108 10.54 -17.95 -0.05
N VAL A 109 10.66 -18.29 1.23
CA VAL A 109 9.57 -18.87 2.04
C VAL A 109 8.99 -17.75 2.88
N VAL A 110 7.67 -17.59 2.87
CA VAL A 110 6.95 -16.53 3.61
C VAL A 110 6.12 -17.12 4.75
N ASP A 111 5.86 -16.33 5.76
CA ASP A 111 4.81 -16.59 6.73
C ASP A 111 3.54 -15.87 6.25
N PRO A 112 2.50 -16.59 5.81
CA PRO A 112 1.26 -15.95 5.36
C PRO A 112 0.51 -15.22 6.47
N ASN A 113 0.88 -15.46 7.75
CA ASN A 113 0.33 -14.77 8.90
C ASN A 113 1.32 -13.75 9.49
N ALA A 114 2.44 -13.48 8.82
CA ALA A 114 3.36 -12.45 9.28
C ALA A 114 2.62 -11.11 9.34
N VAL A 115 2.56 -10.51 10.50
CA VAL A 115 2.15 -9.12 10.63
C VAL A 115 3.25 -8.28 9.97
N ILE A 116 2.93 -7.69 8.83
CA ILE A 116 3.80 -6.69 8.23
C ILE A 116 3.74 -5.50 9.18
N GLU A 117 4.78 -5.34 10.03
CA GLU A 117 4.93 -4.11 10.79
C GLU A 117 5.32 -3.01 9.81
N THR A 118 4.32 -2.37 9.22
CA THR A 118 4.52 -1.18 8.41
C THR A 118 4.74 0.00 9.36
N ASP A 119 5.65 0.91 9.00
CA ASP A 119 5.83 2.17 9.74
C ASP A 119 4.66 3.15 9.50
N ASN A 120 3.51 2.63 9.08
CA ASN A 120 2.34 3.44 8.76
C ASN A 120 1.84 4.18 10.00
N GLU A 121 1.58 5.45 9.84
CA GLU A 121 1.12 6.35 10.89
C GLU A 121 -0.28 6.90 10.54
N LEU A 122 -1.25 6.69 11.41
CA LEU A 122 -2.57 7.28 11.32
C LEU A 122 -2.59 8.65 11.98
N TYR A 123 -2.83 9.70 11.22
CA TYR A 123 -3.06 11.06 11.71
C TYR A 123 -4.55 11.35 11.76
N PHE A 124 -5.03 12.01 12.80
CA PHE A 124 -6.43 12.40 12.92
C PHE A 124 -6.63 13.62 13.81
N ILE A 125 -7.75 14.32 13.59
CA ILE A 125 -8.20 15.42 14.42
C ILE A 125 -8.98 14.86 15.60
N GLU A 126 -8.65 15.29 16.80
CA GLU A 126 -9.43 15.12 18.02
C GLU A 126 -10.12 16.44 18.35
N TYR A 127 -11.33 16.62 17.79
CA TYR A 127 -12.01 17.90 17.68
C TYR A 127 -12.28 18.57 19.02
N SER A 128 -12.88 17.86 19.99
CA SER A 128 -13.22 18.44 21.30
C SER A 128 -12.03 18.65 22.22
N ALA A 129 -10.89 18.01 21.92
CA ALA A 129 -9.63 18.25 22.58
C ALA A 129 -8.78 19.33 21.90
N GLU A 130 -9.19 19.79 20.72
CA GLU A 130 -8.46 20.73 19.87
C GLU A 130 -7.03 20.28 19.55
N LEU A 131 -6.87 18.99 19.21
CA LEU A 131 -5.59 18.36 18.93
C LEU A 131 -5.56 17.72 17.55
N ILE A 132 -4.39 17.74 16.91
CA ILE A 132 -4.04 16.77 15.89
C ILE A 132 -3.16 15.71 16.54
N ARG A 133 -3.55 14.44 16.36
CA ARG A 133 -2.92 13.28 16.95
C ARG A 133 -2.34 12.38 15.86
N LYS A 134 -1.34 11.60 16.25
CA LYS A 134 -0.88 10.49 15.44
C LYS A 134 -0.77 9.20 16.24
N LEU A 135 -0.96 8.09 15.57
CA LEU A 135 -0.86 6.74 16.11
C LEU A 135 -0.09 5.88 15.10
N SER A 136 1.06 5.34 15.51
CA SER A 136 1.70 4.28 14.72
C SER A 136 0.76 3.06 14.68
N LEU A 137 0.61 2.45 13.51
CA LEU A 137 -0.27 1.29 13.32
C LEU A 137 0.33 -0.02 13.83
N ILE A 138 1.56 0.01 14.34
CA ILE A 138 2.18 -1.12 15.07
C ILE A 138 1.37 -1.39 16.35
N PRO A 139 0.93 -2.64 16.61
CA PRO A 139 0.14 -2.97 17.78
C PRO A 139 0.82 -2.58 19.10
N GLY A 140 0.06 -1.92 19.98
CA GLY A 140 0.58 -1.46 21.29
C GLY A 140 1.25 -0.10 21.28
N SER A 141 1.27 0.59 20.14
CA SER A 141 1.84 1.95 20.04
C SER A 141 1.06 2.97 20.86
N GLU A 142 1.78 3.93 21.40
CA GLU A 142 1.19 5.02 22.17
C GLU A 142 0.64 6.11 21.25
N LEU A 143 -0.42 6.78 21.73
CA LEU A 143 -1.03 7.90 21.04
C LEU A 143 -0.22 9.18 21.29
N GLU A 144 0.29 9.79 20.22
CA GLU A 144 1.09 11.01 20.30
C GLU A 144 0.28 12.27 19.93
N THR A 145 0.67 13.41 20.49
CA THR A 145 0.15 14.72 20.08
C THR A 145 1.12 15.33 19.05
N VAL A 146 0.60 15.64 17.87
CA VAL A 146 1.35 16.38 16.86
C VAL A 146 1.35 17.88 17.18
N VAL A 147 0.16 18.44 17.41
CA VAL A 147 0.00 19.86 17.69
C VAL A 147 -1.30 20.15 18.43
N SER A 148 -1.32 21.20 19.25
CA SER A 148 -2.55 21.81 19.77
C SER A 148 -3.06 22.84 18.78
N MET A 149 -4.34 22.73 18.44
CA MET A 149 -5.02 23.67 17.55
C MET A 149 -5.65 24.85 18.29
N ALA A 150 -5.47 24.99 19.59
CA ALA A 150 -6.06 25.91 20.58
C ALA A 150 -7.04 26.96 20.03
N GLY A 151 -8.32 26.79 20.31
CA GLY A 151 -9.40 27.67 19.85
C GLY A 151 -9.77 27.50 18.36
N LYS A 152 -9.37 26.39 17.73
CA LYS A 152 -9.66 26.09 16.32
C LYS A 152 -10.52 24.84 16.21
N GLU A 153 -11.47 24.89 15.32
CA GLU A 153 -12.44 23.81 15.09
C GLU A 153 -12.04 22.98 13.88
N GLY A 154 -11.07 22.08 14.02
CA GLY A 154 -10.60 21.20 12.94
C GLY A 154 -11.68 20.21 12.48
N HIS A 155 -11.95 20.12 11.18
CA HIS A 155 -12.90 19.18 10.59
C HIS A 155 -12.24 18.17 9.65
N GLY A 156 -12.15 18.48 8.38
CA GLY A 156 -11.50 17.62 7.38
C GLY A 156 -10.00 17.88 7.34
N MET A 157 -9.26 16.84 7.06
CA MET A 157 -7.81 16.86 6.95
C MET A 157 -7.36 15.98 5.79
N THR A 158 -6.28 16.37 5.11
CA THR A 158 -5.66 15.59 4.05
C THR A 158 -4.14 15.72 4.10
N TYR A 159 -3.47 14.75 3.53
CA TYR A 159 -2.02 14.70 3.44
C TYR A 159 -1.54 14.98 2.01
N ASP A 160 -0.59 15.86 1.90
CA ASP A 160 0.19 16.14 0.70
C ASP A 160 1.44 15.24 0.73
N GLU A 161 1.35 14.10 0.08
CA GLU A 161 2.44 13.12 -0.01
C GLU A 161 3.65 13.62 -0.81
N VAL A 162 3.46 14.64 -1.67
CA VAL A 162 4.52 15.19 -2.52
C VAL A 162 5.40 16.18 -1.74
N ASN A 163 4.78 17.00 -0.90
CA ASN A 163 5.47 18.05 -0.14
C ASN A 163 5.56 17.74 1.36
N GLU A 164 5.07 16.58 1.80
CA GLU A 164 5.01 16.13 3.20
C GLU A 164 4.33 17.15 4.12
N LYS A 165 3.13 17.61 3.73
CA LYS A 165 2.35 18.60 4.47
C LYS A 165 0.98 18.08 4.86
N ILE A 166 0.51 18.53 6.02
CA ILE A 166 -0.87 18.40 6.45
C ILE A 166 -1.64 19.65 6.00
N TYR A 167 -2.79 19.45 5.37
CA TYR A 167 -3.79 20.49 5.15
C TYR A 167 -5.02 20.17 5.99
N TYR A 168 -5.56 21.14 6.70
CA TYR A 168 -6.81 20.94 7.43
C TYR A 168 -7.73 22.14 7.36
N CYS A 169 -9.03 21.85 7.49
CA CYS A 169 -10.09 22.84 7.56
C CYS A 169 -10.27 23.29 9.02
N ASP A 170 -10.06 24.55 9.29
CA ASP A 170 -10.44 25.20 10.54
C ASP A 170 -11.85 25.81 10.34
N PHE A 171 -12.85 25.13 10.90
CA PHE A 171 -14.24 25.55 10.84
C PHE A 171 -14.49 26.63 11.91
N GLU A 172 -14.30 27.86 11.55
CA GLU A 172 -14.69 28.98 12.40
C GLU A 172 -16.01 29.52 11.89
N SER A 173 -17.01 29.66 12.78
CA SER A 173 -18.32 30.17 12.42
C SER A 173 -18.26 31.59 11.85
N SER A 174 -19.28 31.98 11.06
CA SER A 174 -19.47 33.39 10.61
C SER A 174 -18.50 33.88 9.53
N ASN A 175 -18.18 33.03 8.52
CA ASN A 175 -17.27 33.36 7.43
C ASN A 175 -15.80 33.64 7.85
N ASN A 176 -15.36 33.04 8.93
CA ASN A 176 -13.99 33.13 9.40
C ASN A 176 -13.20 31.83 9.16
N GLY A 177 -13.81 30.85 8.52
CA GLY A 177 -13.17 29.56 8.24
C GLY A 177 -11.85 29.72 7.47
N LYS A 178 -10.94 28.78 7.68
CA LYS A 178 -9.57 28.82 7.14
C LYS A 178 -9.15 27.46 6.57
N ILE A 179 -8.23 27.50 5.64
CA ILE A 179 -7.37 26.35 5.30
C ILE A 179 -6.00 26.61 5.88
N ILE A 180 -5.54 25.67 6.68
CA ILE A 180 -4.23 25.73 7.35
C ILE A 180 -3.36 24.59 6.81
N ARG A 181 -2.08 24.92 6.59
CA ARG A 181 -1.06 23.96 6.18
C ARG A 181 0.07 23.94 7.22
N MET A 182 0.69 22.78 7.43
CA MET A 182 1.83 22.61 8.34
C MET A 182 2.67 21.39 7.97
N ASN A 183 3.83 21.25 8.58
CA ASN A 183 4.62 20.03 8.50
C ASN A 183 3.95 18.88 9.28
N LEU A 184 4.37 17.63 9.02
CA LEU A 184 3.89 16.45 9.73
C LEU A 184 4.15 16.49 11.25
N ASP A 185 5.18 17.20 11.70
CA ASP A 185 5.51 17.41 13.12
C ASP A 185 4.75 18.58 13.78
N GLY A 186 3.82 19.21 13.03
CA GLY A 186 3.06 20.39 13.48
C GLY A 186 3.81 21.71 13.36
N SER A 187 5.07 21.72 12.95
CA SER A 187 5.84 22.95 12.76
C SER A 187 5.44 23.69 11.46
N ASN A 188 5.88 24.95 11.33
CA ASN A 188 5.63 25.79 10.15
C ASN A 188 4.14 25.92 9.79
N MET A 189 3.29 26.04 10.81
CA MET A 189 1.85 26.23 10.61
C MET A 189 1.57 27.59 9.95
N GLU A 190 0.85 27.59 8.84
CA GLU A 190 0.50 28.79 8.09
C GLU A 190 -0.97 28.78 7.64
N VAL A 191 -1.60 29.95 7.60
CA VAL A 191 -2.94 30.12 7.07
C VAL A 191 -2.84 30.39 5.58
N LEU A 192 -3.29 29.44 4.75
CA LEU A 192 -3.29 29.60 3.29
C LEU A 192 -4.49 30.41 2.80
N LEU A 193 -5.67 30.16 3.39
CA LEU A 193 -6.92 30.84 3.05
C LEU A 193 -7.65 31.24 4.32
N SER A 194 -8.38 32.35 4.25
CA SER A 194 -9.27 32.82 5.31
C SER A 194 -10.57 33.41 4.72
N GLY A 195 -11.58 33.61 5.54
CA GLY A 195 -12.87 34.14 5.11
C GLY A 195 -13.74 33.11 4.38
N LEU A 196 -13.48 31.82 4.61
CA LEU A 196 -14.32 30.74 4.14
C LEU A 196 -15.63 30.67 4.92
N GLY A 197 -16.70 30.18 4.29
CA GLY A 197 -18.01 30.12 4.90
C GLY A 197 -18.11 29.08 6.01
N SER A 198 -17.74 27.86 5.70
CA SER A 198 -17.78 26.70 6.61
C SER A 198 -17.00 25.56 5.96
N PRO A 199 -15.66 25.58 5.99
CA PRO A 199 -14.86 24.56 5.33
C PRO A 199 -14.89 23.24 6.12
N TYR A 200 -15.41 22.19 5.51
CA TYR A 200 -15.52 20.86 6.10
C TYR A 200 -14.49 19.86 5.57
N GLY A 201 -14.08 19.99 4.33
CA GLY A 201 -13.16 19.09 3.69
C GLY A 201 -12.27 19.78 2.66
N VAL A 202 -11.08 19.23 2.43
CA VAL A 202 -10.11 19.70 1.43
C VAL A 202 -9.54 18.50 0.68
N ALA A 203 -9.46 18.60 -0.65
CA ALA A 203 -8.87 17.60 -1.53
C ALA A 203 -7.82 18.25 -2.45
N LEU A 204 -6.75 17.52 -2.77
CA LEU A 204 -5.60 18.04 -3.50
C LEU A 204 -5.50 17.43 -4.89
N ASN A 205 -5.25 18.27 -5.89
CA ASN A 205 -4.91 17.90 -7.26
C ASN A 205 -3.52 18.42 -7.60
N HIS A 206 -2.51 17.59 -7.42
CA HIS A 206 -1.11 17.94 -7.67
C HIS A 206 -0.83 18.18 -9.15
N ALA A 207 -1.50 17.43 -10.05
CA ALA A 207 -1.29 17.54 -11.49
C ALA A 207 -1.61 18.94 -12.01
N GLU A 208 -2.62 19.60 -11.42
CA GLU A 208 -3.03 20.96 -11.79
C GLU A 208 -2.57 22.01 -10.75
N GLY A 209 -1.90 21.58 -9.66
CA GLY A 209 -1.49 22.46 -8.57
C GLY A 209 -2.67 23.10 -7.82
N LYS A 210 -3.81 22.38 -7.69
CA LYS A 210 -5.07 22.91 -7.13
C LYS A 210 -5.47 22.17 -5.86
N MET A 211 -6.19 22.89 -4.99
CA MET A 211 -7.00 22.33 -3.92
C MET A 211 -8.47 22.69 -4.10
N TYR A 212 -9.34 21.77 -3.73
CA TYR A 212 -10.80 21.93 -3.73
C TYR A 212 -11.31 21.85 -2.30
N ILE A 213 -12.25 22.71 -1.94
CA ILE A 213 -12.70 22.88 -0.56
C ILE A 213 -14.23 22.80 -0.53
N ALA A 214 -14.77 21.90 0.30
CA ALA A 214 -16.19 21.88 0.62
C ALA A 214 -16.48 23.03 1.60
N ASP A 215 -17.02 24.15 1.10
CA ASP A 215 -17.16 25.42 1.83
C ASP A 215 -18.59 25.94 1.83
N GLY A 216 -19.31 25.69 2.90
CA GLY A 216 -20.72 26.14 3.03
C GLY A 216 -21.60 25.50 1.95
N ASN A 217 -22.17 26.29 1.06
CA ASN A 217 -22.99 25.85 -0.07
C ASN A 217 -22.23 25.76 -1.40
N ASN A 218 -20.90 25.84 -1.34
CA ASN A 218 -20.04 25.84 -2.52
C ASN A 218 -18.95 24.80 -2.43
N VAL A 219 -18.41 24.41 -3.59
CA VAL A 219 -17.02 23.97 -3.68
C VAL A 219 -16.20 25.20 -4.06
N SER A 220 -15.23 25.55 -3.23
CA SER A 220 -14.24 26.59 -3.51
C SER A 220 -12.97 25.95 -4.07
N ARG A 221 -12.17 26.71 -4.84
CA ARG A 221 -10.91 26.25 -5.41
C ARG A 221 -9.80 27.28 -5.17
N ALA A 222 -8.56 26.80 -4.99
CA ALA A 222 -7.37 27.65 -4.96
C ALA A 222 -6.15 26.87 -5.49
N ASN A 223 -5.04 27.56 -5.69
CA ASN A 223 -3.74 26.91 -5.85
C ASN A 223 -3.28 26.28 -4.52
N LEU A 224 -2.40 25.27 -4.55
CA LEU A 224 -1.86 24.61 -3.36
C LEU A 224 -1.12 25.55 -2.40
N ASP A 225 -0.70 26.73 -2.87
CA ASP A 225 -0.09 27.78 -2.07
C ASP A 225 -1.08 28.84 -1.53
N GLY A 226 -2.38 28.63 -1.76
CA GLY A 226 -3.45 29.54 -1.35
C GLY A 226 -3.74 30.69 -2.31
N THR A 227 -2.95 30.89 -3.34
CA THR A 227 -3.21 31.94 -4.36
C THR A 227 -4.34 31.52 -5.31
N GLY A 228 -4.84 32.47 -6.11
CA GLY A 228 -5.86 32.17 -7.13
C GLY A 228 -7.19 31.62 -6.57
N PHE A 229 -7.63 32.14 -5.41
CA PHE A 229 -8.85 31.69 -4.75
C PHE A 229 -10.13 32.03 -5.53
N GLU A 230 -10.95 31.00 -5.76
CA GLU A 230 -12.26 31.06 -6.43
C GLU A 230 -13.34 30.54 -5.47
N LYS A 231 -14.05 31.46 -4.81
CA LYS A 231 -15.01 31.14 -3.71
C LYS A 231 -16.21 30.29 -4.15
N GLN A 232 -16.69 30.45 -5.36
CA GLN A 232 -17.91 29.81 -5.88
C GLN A 232 -17.55 29.05 -7.16
N PHE A 233 -16.51 28.23 -7.09
CA PHE A 233 -16.07 27.44 -8.22
C PHE A 233 -17.16 26.47 -8.71
N ILE A 234 -17.85 25.77 -7.78
CA ILE A 234 -19.10 25.04 -8.01
C ILE A 234 -20.10 25.52 -6.96
N ASN A 235 -21.29 25.89 -7.41
CA ASN A 235 -22.37 26.34 -6.52
C ASN A 235 -23.60 25.43 -6.67
N ILE A 236 -24.08 24.87 -5.55
CA ILE A 236 -25.33 24.14 -5.45
C ILE A 236 -26.27 25.01 -4.63
N ALA A 237 -27.30 25.57 -5.27
CA ALA A 237 -28.21 26.50 -4.63
C ALA A 237 -28.94 25.84 -3.44
N GLY A 238 -28.84 26.45 -2.25
CA GLY A 238 -29.43 25.89 -1.02
C GLY A 238 -28.66 24.73 -0.41
N GLY A 239 -27.55 24.33 -1.01
CA GLY A 239 -26.75 23.17 -0.56
C GLY A 239 -25.96 23.42 0.72
N ALA A 240 -25.44 22.34 1.28
CA ALA A 240 -24.50 22.35 2.40
C ALA A 240 -23.41 21.29 2.20
N MET A 241 -22.26 21.74 1.70
CA MET A 241 -21.13 20.85 1.42
C MET A 241 -20.48 20.37 2.70
N ARG A 242 -20.12 19.07 2.77
CA ARG A 242 -19.49 18.47 3.96
C ARG A 242 -18.17 17.77 3.70
N ALA A 243 -18.13 16.84 2.76
CA ALA A 243 -16.91 16.13 2.39
C ALA A 243 -16.59 16.35 0.93
N ILE A 244 -15.32 16.24 0.59
CA ILE A 244 -14.81 16.36 -0.76
C ILE A 244 -13.64 15.40 -0.96
N GLY A 245 -13.57 14.80 -2.14
CA GLY A 245 -12.49 13.94 -2.59
C GLY A 245 -12.12 14.25 -4.04
N PHE A 246 -10.92 13.87 -4.43
CA PHE A 246 -10.45 14.01 -5.80
C PHE A 246 -9.88 12.68 -6.30
N SER A 247 -10.29 12.26 -7.50
CA SER A 247 -9.70 11.12 -8.18
C SER A 247 -8.67 11.58 -9.20
N LYS A 248 -7.43 11.17 -9.00
CA LYS A 248 -6.35 11.36 -9.99
C LYS A 248 -6.62 10.52 -11.25
N LYS A 249 -7.29 9.37 -11.08
CA LYS A 249 -7.58 8.41 -12.14
C LYS A 249 -8.61 8.91 -13.15
N THR A 250 -9.67 9.53 -12.68
CA THR A 250 -10.76 10.05 -13.53
C THR A 250 -10.68 11.56 -13.75
N ASN A 251 -9.80 12.27 -13.03
CA ASN A 251 -9.68 13.73 -12.98
C ASN A 251 -11.01 14.40 -12.59
N GLN A 252 -11.66 13.85 -11.54
CA GLN A 252 -12.96 14.28 -11.07
C GLN A 252 -12.94 14.61 -9.58
N ILE A 253 -13.84 15.53 -9.21
CA ILE A 253 -14.12 15.97 -7.85
C ILE A 253 -15.41 15.28 -7.41
N PHE A 254 -15.40 14.70 -6.21
CA PHE A 254 -16.56 14.09 -5.56
C PHE A 254 -16.88 14.92 -4.31
N PHE A 255 -18.12 15.23 -4.06
CA PHE A 255 -18.50 16.01 -2.89
C PHE A 255 -19.91 15.69 -2.39
N TYR A 256 -20.10 15.80 -1.06
CA TYR A 256 -21.40 15.66 -0.43
C TYR A 256 -22.13 16.98 -0.37
N GLU A 257 -23.41 16.92 -0.67
CA GLU A 257 -24.41 17.93 -0.37
C GLU A 257 -25.45 17.29 0.59
N VAL A 258 -25.61 17.84 1.81
CA VAL A 258 -26.37 17.15 2.86
C VAL A 258 -27.79 17.69 3.07
N ASN A 259 -28.20 18.78 2.44
CA ASN A 259 -29.57 19.29 2.56
C ASN A 259 -30.56 18.51 1.69
N ASP A 260 -30.15 18.20 0.46
CA ASP A 260 -30.92 17.37 -0.47
C ASP A 260 -30.46 15.92 -0.48
N GLU A 261 -29.41 15.58 0.30
CA GLU A 261 -28.87 14.24 0.52
C GLU A 261 -28.33 13.58 -0.76
N TYR A 262 -27.47 14.33 -1.50
CA TYR A 262 -26.80 13.81 -2.69
C TYR A 262 -25.28 13.82 -2.54
N MET A 263 -24.66 12.78 -3.10
CA MET A 263 -23.27 12.86 -3.51
C MET A 263 -23.22 13.31 -4.97
N TYR A 264 -22.36 14.28 -5.26
CA TYR A 264 -22.14 14.82 -6.60
C TYR A 264 -20.76 14.45 -7.13
N VAL A 265 -20.63 14.46 -8.44
CA VAL A 265 -19.37 14.39 -9.16
C VAL A 265 -19.29 15.57 -10.15
N ALA A 266 -18.07 16.08 -10.35
CA ALA A 266 -17.77 17.10 -11.35
C ALA A 266 -16.38 16.87 -11.93
N LYS A 267 -16.08 17.44 -13.11
CA LYS A 267 -14.71 17.49 -13.63
C LYS A 267 -13.85 18.44 -12.81
N SER A 268 -12.52 18.28 -12.88
CA SER A 268 -11.55 19.16 -12.18
C SER A 268 -11.66 20.64 -12.55
N ASP A 269 -12.21 20.95 -13.74
CA ASP A 269 -12.48 22.32 -14.20
C ASP A 269 -13.82 22.90 -13.71
N GLY A 270 -14.59 22.14 -12.91
CA GLY A 270 -15.88 22.53 -12.34
C GLY A 270 -17.09 22.32 -13.29
N THR A 271 -16.88 21.81 -14.49
CA THR A 271 -17.96 21.49 -15.42
C THR A 271 -18.50 20.08 -15.21
N GLY A 272 -19.65 19.78 -15.82
CA GLY A 272 -20.24 18.43 -15.79
C GLY A 272 -20.64 18.01 -14.37
N VAL A 273 -21.23 18.92 -13.60
CA VAL A 273 -21.75 18.62 -12.26
C VAL A 273 -22.97 17.73 -12.38
N GLU A 274 -22.91 16.54 -11.81
CA GLU A 274 -23.96 15.51 -11.88
C GLU A 274 -24.22 14.92 -10.48
N GLN A 275 -25.47 14.53 -10.22
CA GLN A 275 -25.84 13.74 -9.05
C GLN A 275 -25.33 12.31 -9.25
N LEU A 276 -24.52 11.82 -8.31
CA LEU A 276 -23.89 10.50 -8.42
C LEU A 276 -24.62 9.44 -7.59
N ILE A 277 -24.94 9.75 -6.32
CA ILE A 277 -25.63 8.84 -5.39
C ILE A 277 -26.73 9.63 -4.68
N GLU A 278 -27.98 9.16 -4.83
CA GLU A 278 -29.17 9.72 -4.19
C GLU A 278 -29.35 9.13 -2.79
N GLY A 279 -29.86 9.95 -1.85
CA GLY A 279 -30.13 9.55 -0.47
C GLY A 279 -28.88 9.33 0.39
N ALA A 280 -27.72 9.76 -0.08
CA ALA A 280 -26.47 9.67 0.66
C ALA A 280 -26.33 10.88 1.60
N TYR A 281 -26.42 10.65 2.91
CA TYR A 281 -26.28 11.66 3.95
C TYR A 281 -25.08 11.40 4.84
N GLY A 282 -23.99 12.14 4.63
CA GLY A 282 -22.74 11.90 5.34
C GLY A 282 -21.83 13.12 5.48
N TYR A 283 -20.72 12.94 6.16
CA TYR A 283 -19.74 13.99 6.48
C TYR A 283 -18.30 13.59 6.15
N GLY A 284 -18.07 12.35 5.82
CA GLY A 284 -16.76 11.82 5.43
C GLY A 284 -16.82 11.05 4.12
N MET A 285 -15.77 11.15 3.34
CA MET A 285 -15.53 10.30 2.17
C MET A 285 -14.05 10.07 1.97
N PHE A 286 -13.74 8.98 1.28
CA PHE A 286 -12.42 8.64 0.78
C PHE A 286 -12.54 8.15 -0.66
N VAL A 287 -11.78 8.76 -1.57
CA VAL A 287 -11.71 8.33 -2.97
C VAL A 287 -10.50 7.42 -3.14
N ASP A 288 -10.77 6.17 -3.46
CA ASP A 288 -9.77 5.12 -3.64
C ASP A 288 -9.51 4.87 -5.13
N ASP A 289 -8.48 5.50 -5.65
CA ASP A 289 -8.07 5.34 -7.05
C ASP A 289 -7.46 3.97 -7.34
N VAL A 290 -6.89 3.29 -6.35
CA VAL A 290 -6.28 1.97 -6.48
C VAL A 290 -7.37 0.94 -6.82
N ASN A 291 -8.42 0.89 -6.02
CA ASN A 291 -9.53 -0.06 -6.19
C ASN A 291 -10.69 0.51 -7.01
N SER A 292 -10.62 1.79 -7.46
CA SER A 292 -11.68 2.49 -8.20
C SER A 292 -12.99 2.55 -7.41
N LYS A 293 -12.90 2.91 -6.13
CA LYS A 293 -14.02 2.98 -5.19
C LYS A 293 -14.14 4.35 -4.54
N ILE A 294 -15.34 4.65 -4.06
CA ILE A 294 -15.61 5.70 -3.10
C ILE A 294 -16.07 5.02 -1.82
N TYR A 295 -15.44 5.33 -0.70
CA TYR A 295 -15.91 4.98 0.63
C TYR A 295 -16.54 6.22 1.26
N TYR A 296 -17.68 6.04 1.95
CA TYR A 296 -18.43 7.17 2.49
C TYR A 296 -19.26 6.75 3.71
N ASP A 297 -19.45 7.68 4.64
CA ASP A 297 -20.45 7.48 5.70
C ASP A 297 -21.85 7.78 5.17
N ASP A 298 -22.78 6.92 5.53
CA ASP A 298 -24.20 7.14 5.25
C ASP A 298 -24.98 7.01 6.55
N ARG A 299 -25.45 8.13 7.05
CA ARG A 299 -26.18 8.20 8.32
C ARG A 299 -27.60 7.70 8.21
N ASN A 300 -28.21 7.75 7.03
CA ASN A 300 -29.52 7.16 6.76
C ASN A 300 -29.48 5.65 6.88
N ASN A 301 -28.39 5.05 6.38
CA ASN A 301 -28.12 3.63 6.48
C ASN A 301 -27.32 3.24 7.74
N ALA A 302 -26.95 4.18 8.59
CA ALA A 302 -26.14 3.99 9.80
C ALA A 302 -24.89 3.13 9.54
N GLY A 303 -24.09 3.50 8.54
CA GLY A 303 -22.94 2.67 8.17
C GLY A 303 -21.93 3.34 7.25
N LEU A 304 -20.79 2.64 7.18
CA LEU A 304 -19.76 2.87 6.17
C LEU A 304 -20.18 2.14 4.90
N MET A 305 -20.23 2.85 3.80
CA MET A 305 -20.61 2.37 2.48
C MET A 305 -19.41 2.41 1.54
N SER A 306 -19.43 1.57 0.50
CA SER A 306 -18.58 1.73 -0.68
C SER A 306 -19.42 1.69 -1.95
N ALA A 307 -18.97 2.39 -2.99
CA ALA A 307 -19.51 2.31 -4.33
C ALA A 307 -18.37 2.37 -5.37
N ASN A 308 -18.65 2.06 -6.62
CA ASN A 308 -17.72 2.36 -7.71
C ASN A 308 -17.59 3.88 -7.91
N LEU A 309 -16.52 4.34 -8.58
CA LEU A 309 -16.35 5.78 -8.87
C LEU A 309 -17.48 6.37 -9.73
N ASP A 310 -18.24 5.54 -10.45
CA ASP A 310 -19.43 5.94 -11.20
C ASP A 310 -20.74 5.88 -10.39
N GLY A 311 -20.65 5.69 -9.07
CA GLY A 311 -21.79 5.58 -8.16
C GLY A 311 -22.52 4.25 -8.18
N THR A 312 -22.16 3.33 -9.06
CA THR A 312 -22.81 2.01 -9.14
C THR A 312 -22.39 1.06 -8.02
N ASN A 313 -23.19 0.04 -7.78
CA ASN A 313 -22.95 -1.03 -6.81
C ASN A 313 -22.67 -0.52 -5.37
N PRO A 314 -23.54 0.31 -4.78
CA PRO A 314 -23.37 0.70 -3.38
C PRO A 314 -23.53 -0.51 -2.46
N VAL A 315 -22.56 -0.72 -1.57
CA VAL A 315 -22.52 -1.83 -0.61
C VAL A 315 -22.20 -1.29 0.77
N LYS A 316 -22.90 -1.79 1.78
CA LYS A 316 -22.59 -1.49 3.18
C LYS A 316 -21.41 -2.33 3.65
N ILE A 317 -20.33 -1.66 4.04
CA ILE A 317 -19.08 -2.28 4.53
C ILE A 317 -19.19 -2.57 6.03
N ALA A 318 -19.61 -1.59 6.81
CA ALA A 318 -19.72 -1.74 8.26
C ALA A 318 -20.91 -0.97 8.82
N SER A 319 -21.47 -1.42 9.94
CA SER A 319 -22.48 -0.67 10.68
C SER A 319 -21.82 0.22 11.73
N PHE A 320 -22.31 1.44 11.87
CA PHE A 320 -21.91 2.30 12.98
C PHE A 320 -22.62 1.90 14.27
N SER A 321 -21.89 1.94 15.38
CA SER A 321 -22.46 1.65 16.70
C SER A 321 -23.32 2.80 17.26
N GLY A 322 -23.43 3.93 16.54
CA GLY A 322 -24.22 5.11 16.88
C GLY A 322 -24.61 5.90 15.64
N ASN A 323 -25.40 6.97 15.81
CA ASN A 323 -25.97 7.71 14.68
C ASN A 323 -24.98 8.68 13.98
N ARG A 324 -23.72 8.71 14.37
CA ARG A 324 -22.72 9.62 13.80
C ARG A 324 -21.35 8.91 13.74
N GLY A 325 -21.07 8.31 12.62
CA GLY A 325 -19.77 7.74 12.29
C GLY A 325 -19.19 8.39 11.04
N GLY A 326 -17.94 8.09 10.72
CA GLY A 326 -17.38 8.28 9.39
C GLY A 326 -16.95 9.69 9.01
N SER A 327 -16.79 10.63 9.95
CA SER A 327 -16.30 11.98 9.61
C SER A 327 -14.84 12.00 9.10
N GLY A 328 -14.07 10.97 9.36
CA GLY A 328 -12.73 10.74 8.81
C GLY A 328 -12.60 9.31 8.32
N MET A 329 -11.92 9.13 7.19
CA MET A 329 -11.63 7.83 6.58
C MET A 329 -10.24 7.83 5.97
N ALA A 330 -9.57 6.69 6.03
CA ALA A 330 -8.28 6.45 5.39
C ALA A 330 -8.13 4.97 5.05
N ILE A 331 -7.29 4.64 4.07
CA ILE A 331 -6.96 3.26 3.71
C ILE A 331 -5.48 3.00 3.96
N ASP A 332 -5.22 1.91 4.64
CA ASP A 332 -3.92 1.28 4.69
C ASP A 332 -3.84 0.27 3.55
N TYR A 333 -3.08 0.61 2.51
CA TYR A 333 -2.94 -0.25 1.34
C TYR A 333 -2.03 -1.45 1.59
N ASP A 334 -1.12 -1.37 2.57
CA ASP A 334 -0.22 -2.48 2.90
C ASP A 334 -0.97 -3.61 3.61
N GLU A 335 -1.88 -3.25 4.53
CA GLU A 335 -2.72 -4.22 5.22
C GLU A 335 -4.09 -4.45 4.53
N ASN A 336 -4.43 -3.70 3.47
CA ASN A 336 -5.75 -3.69 2.83
C ASN A 336 -6.91 -3.42 3.81
N LYS A 337 -6.69 -2.47 4.72
CA LYS A 337 -7.68 -2.09 5.75
C LYS A 337 -8.20 -0.67 5.50
N ILE A 338 -9.52 -0.49 5.72
CA ILE A 338 -10.12 0.83 5.82
C ILE A 338 -10.29 1.23 7.28
N TYR A 339 -9.90 2.47 7.59
CA TYR A 339 -10.04 3.09 8.92
C TYR A 339 -11.12 4.16 8.87
N TRP A 340 -11.90 4.28 9.96
CA TRP A 340 -12.90 5.36 10.10
C TRP A 340 -13.07 5.81 11.54
N SER A 341 -13.57 7.03 11.72
CA SER A 341 -13.91 7.58 13.03
C SER A 341 -15.36 7.29 13.41
N GLU A 342 -15.64 6.86 14.64
CA GLU A 342 -16.96 6.91 15.27
C GLU A 342 -17.01 8.13 16.21
N THR A 343 -17.30 9.29 15.64
CA THR A 343 -17.15 10.60 16.25
C THR A 343 -17.78 10.72 17.63
N ASN A 344 -19.05 10.29 17.80
CA ASN A 344 -19.77 10.41 19.07
C ASN A 344 -19.36 9.40 20.14
N LEU A 345 -18.76 8.28 19.72
CA LEU A 345 -18.31 7.22 20.62
C LEU A 345 -16.84 7.35 20.99
N GLY A 346 -16.14 8.28 20.33
CA GLY A 346 -14.71 8.49 20.56
C GLY A 346 -13.86 7.32 20.14
N ASN A 347 -14.21 6.64 19.04
CA ASN A 347 -13.47 5.49 18.53
C ASN A 347 -12.86 5.78 17.17
N VAL A 348 -11.72 5.16 16.90
CA VAL A 348 -11.23 4.85 15.56
C VAL A 348 -11.36 3.33 15.38
N LYS A 349 -11.95 2.93 14.27
CA LYS A 349 -12.12 1.53 13.87
C LYS A 349 -11.43 1.23 12.56
N ARG A 350 -11.21 -0.05 12.29
CA ARG A 350 -10.76 -0.56 11.00
C ARG A 350 -11.48 -1.86 10.63
N ALA A 351 -11.45 -2.20 9.36
CA ALA A 351 -11.92 -3.48 8.81
C ALA A 351 -11.16 -3.79 7.52
N ASN A 352 -11.28 -5.02 7.03
CA ASN A 352 -10.93 -5.34 5.65
C ASN A 352 -11.78 -4.50 4.68
N LEU A 353 -11.31 -4.26 3.46
CA LEU A 353 -12.05 -3.47 2.47
C LEU A 353 -13.40 -4.08 2.08
N ASP A 354 -13.62 -5.38 2.34
CA ASP A 354 -14.89 -6.08 2.16
C ASP A 354 -15.83 -6.03 3.38
N GLY A 355 -15.39 -5.38 4.47
CA GLY A 355 -16.14 -5.21 5.71
C GLY A 355 -16.01 -6.35 6.72
N THR A 356 -15.19 -7.33 6.45
CA THR A 356 -14.86 -8.37 7.44
C THR A 356 -13.86 -7.87 8.48
N GLU A 357 -13.72 -8.56 9.61
CA GLU A 357 -12.75 -8.27 10.68
C GLU A 357 -12.84 -6.84 11.23
N VAL A 358 -14.05 -6.36 11.52
CA VAL A 358 -14.25 -5.05 12.15
C VAL A 358 -13.70 -5.04 13.56
N GLU A 359 -12.76 -4.14 13.84
CA GLU A 359 -12.16 -4.00 15.16
C GLU A 359 -11.97 -2.52 15.56
N THR A 360 -11.81 -2.30 16.87
CA THR A 360 -11.52 -0.97 17.42
C THR A 360 -10.02 -0.81 17.56
N VAL A 361 -9.45 0.14 16.83
CA VAL A 361 -8.03 0.49 16.88
C VAL A 361 -7.72 1.33 18.13
N ARG A 362 -8.58 2.33 18.38
CA ARG A 362 -8.44 3.23 19.54
C ARG A 362 -9.81 3.67 20.05
N SER A 363 -9.94 3.80 21.37
CA SER A 363 -11.15 4.30 22.05
C SER A 363 -10.80 5.40 23.05
N GLY A 364 -11.83 6.06 23.60
CA GLY A 364 -11.67 7.13 24.59
C GLY A 364 -11.18 8.44 24.00
N LEU A 365 -11.36 8.65 22.70
CA LEU A 365 -10.99 9.86 21.99
C LEU A 365 -12.08 10.94 22.12
N SER A 366 -11.68 12.21 22.05
CA SER A 366 -12.58 13.36 22.16
C SER A 366 -13.08 13.81 20.79
N ASN A 367 -14.07 13.09 20.23
CA ASN A 367 -14.72 13.45 18.96
C ASN A 367 -13.74 13.37 17.75
N PRO A 368 -13.22 12.17 17.40
CA PRO A 368 -12.29 12.01 16.29
C PRO A 368 -12.97 12.35 14.95
N ARG A 369 -12.25 13.07 14.07
CA ARG A 369 -12.74 13.54 12.76
C ARG A 369 -11.73 13.23 11.66
N GLY A 370 -11.55 14.15 10.72
CA GLY A 370 -10.72 14.01 9.54
C GLY A 370 -9.40 13.27 9.82
N MET A 371 -9.03 12.34 8.96
CA MET A 371 -7.86 11.50 9.12
C MET A 371 -7.20 11.17 7.79
N PHE A 372 -5.94 10.78 7.85
CA PHE A 372 -5.19 10.16 6.77
C PHE A 372 -4.17 9.16 7.32
N ILE A 373 -3.68 8.28 6.48
CA ILE A 373 -2.53 7.41 6.78
C ILE A 373 -1.33 7.90 5.97
N LYS A 374 -0.20 8.02 6.65
CA LYS A 374 1.11 8.20 6.05
C LYS A 374 1.77 6.83 5.96
N HIS A 375 2.09 6.41 4.75
CA HIS A 375 2.83 5.21 4.43
C HIS A 375 4.34 5.47 4.43
#